data_c6e344669eae1aa314d8d13a5ce909b9
#
_entry.id   c6e344669eae1aa314d8d13a5ce909b9
#
_cell.length_a   1.000
_cell.length_b   1.000
_cell.length_c   1.000
_cell.angle_alpha   90.00
_cell.angle_beta   90.00
_cell.angle_gamma   90.00
#
_symmetry.space_group_name_H-M   'P 1'
#
loop_
_entity.id
_entity.type
_entity.pdbx_description
1 polymer ?
#
loop_
_entity_poly.entity_id
_entity_poly.type
_entity_poly.pdbx_seq_one_letter_code
_entity_poly.pdbx_strand_id
1 'polypeptide(L)'
;YLLGKVKWGSGVILGKELTEDWNLAPNDMLEFHKLARSKDFKYMPTQTSLAEFSYDPALMPAILLGGVREVKFTPTVINKLRQYVLDGGMIVCDSVYGSPWFYESSLKVFDDMFPESRFRVLPPDHPLYHIATDIEKVTYHSGGEGEKGKPFFEGLYIGSRIGVLVSKYGLGCGLAGKMDIFDQL
;
A
#
# COMPACT_ATOMS: atom_id res chain seq x y z
N TYR A 1 8.15 -16.53 -2.04
CA TYR A 1 8.10 -15.14 -2.52
C TYR A 1 8.32 -14.18 -1.38
N LEU A 2 8.95 -13.03 -1.64
CA LEU A 2 9.10 -11.93 -0.69
C LEU A 2 7.97 -10.90 -0.90
N LEU A 3 7.44 -10.38 0.20
CA LEU A 3 6.59 -9.20 0.19
C LEU A 3 7.33 -8.09 0.95
N GLY A 4 7.70 -7.04 0.24
CA GLY A 4 8.54 -5.97 0.76
C GLY A 4 7.73 -4.81 1.32
N LYS A 5 7.90 -4.45 2.60
CA LYS A 5 7.49 -3.15 3.13
C LYS A 5 8.59 -2.14 2.88
N VAL A 6 8.26 -1.08 2.14
CA VAL A 6 9.25 -0.12 1.65
C VAL A 6 9.49 1.01 2.64
N LYS A 7 10.72 1.20 3.04
CA LYS A 7 11.20 2.39 3.76
C LYS A 7 11.36 3.55 2.77
N TRP A 8 10.59 4.60 2.95
CA TRP A 8 10.61 5.78 2.09
C TRP A 8 10.31 7.03 2.92
N GLY A 9 10.50 8.21 2.34
CA GLY A 9 10.06 9.47 2.96
C GLY A 9 10.97 10.01 4.04
N SER A 10 12.28 9.72 3.99
CA SER A 10 13.26 10.44 4.81
C SER A 10 13.31 11.90 4.37
N GLY A 11 13.10 12.81 5.29
CA GLY A 11 13.16 14.25 5.07
C GLY A 11 13.35 14.99 6.38
N VAL A 12 13.88 16.20 6.30
CA VAL A 12 13.98 17.11 7.46
C VAL A 12 12.83 18.12 7.36
N ILE A 13 11.93 18.14 8.36
CA ILE A 13 10.96 19.21 8.52
C ILE A 13 11.30 19.95 9.81
N LEU A 14 11.45 21.28 9.72
CA LEU A 14 11.77 22.14 10.85
C LEU A 14 13.01 21.70 11.66
N GLY A 15 14.04 21.17 10.96
CA GLY A 15 15.29 20.74 11.58
C GLY A 15 15.23 19.41 12.33
N LYS A 16 14.11 18.69 12.28
CA LYS A 16 14.00 17.32 12.80
C LYS A 16 13.93 16.32 11.63
N GLU A 17 14.73 15.27 11.71
CA GLU A 17 14.58 14.12 10.82
C GLU A 17 13.21 13.49 11.06
N LEU A 18 12.39 13.49 10.01
CA LEU A 18 11.14 12.75 10.00
C LEU A 18 11.45 11.34 9.51
N THR A 19 11.84 10.53 10.46
CA THR A 19 12.01 9.10 10.23
C THR A 19 10.67 8.39 10.41
N GLU A 20 10.42 7.40 9.53
CA GLU A 20 9.47 6.31 9.77
C GLU A 20 7.98 6.57 9.51
N ASP A 21 7.63 7.53 8.65
CA ASP A 21 6.26 7.68 8.14
C ASP A 21 5.69 6.35 7.54
N TRP A 22 6.57 5.57 6.92
CA TRP A 22 6.27 4.26 6.34
C TRP A 22 5.94 3.17 7.38
N ASN A 23 6.25 3.38 8.67
CA ASN A 23 6.15 2.36 9.71
C ASN A 23 5.22 2.73 10.88
N LEU A 24 4.21 3.55 10.64
CA LEU A 24 3.24 3.93 11.66
C LEU A 24 2.37 2.74 12.15
N ALA A 25 2.30 1.67 11.37
CA ALA A 25 1.73 0.38 11.76
C ALA A 25 2.83 -0.70 11.76
N PRO A 26 3.72 -0.76 12.77
CA PRO A 26 4.92 -1.61 12.74
C PRO A 26 4.61 -3.11 12.76
N ASN A 27 3.45 -3.51 13.25
CA ASN A 27 3.03 -4.91 13.35
C ASN A 27 2.20 -5.39 12.15
N ASP A 28 1.88 -4.52 11.19
CA ASP A 28 1.01 -4.83 10.05
C ASP A 28 1.49 -6.05 9.24
N MET A 29 2.78 -6.08 8.92
CA MET A 29 3.38 -7.19 8.16
C MET A 29 3.41 -8.50 8.94
N LEU A 30 3.57 -8.45 10.26
CA LEU A 30 3.50 -9.63 11.12
C LEU A 30 2.08 -10.18 11.18
N GLU A 31 1.10 -9.32 11.39
CA GLU A 31 -0.31 -9.73 11.44
C GLU A 31 -0.80 -10.21 10.06
N PHE A 32 -0.40 -9.54 8.98
CA PHE A 32 -0.67 -10.03 7.64
C PHE A 32 -0.02 -11.40 7.38
N HIS A 33 1.21 -11.62 7.85
CA HIS A 33 1.87 -12.91 7.73
C HIS A 33 1.11 -14.03 8.46
N LYS A 34 0.64 -13.76 9.68
CA LYS A 34 -0.19 -14.72 10.44
C LYS A 34 -1.47 -15.07 9.69
N LEU A 35 -2.17 -14.05 9.18
CA LEU A 35 -3.40 -14.22 8.40
C LEU A 35 -3.14 -15.02 7.11
N ALA A 36 -2.11 -14.68 6.35
CA ALA A 36 -1.78 -15.37 5.12
C ALA A 36 -1.41 -16.83 5.35
N ARG A 37 -0.64 -17.12 6.40
CA ARG A 37 -0.34 -18.51 6.79
C ARG A 37 -1.59 -19.30 7.19
N SER A 38 -2.55 -18.67 7.84
CA SER A 38 -3.83 -19.33 8.18
C SER A 38 -4.66 -19.70 6.94
N LYS A 39 -4.35 -19.08 5.79
CA LYS A 39 -4.95 -19.35 4.48
C LYS A 39 -4.02 -20.11 3.53
N ASP A 40 -2.95 -20.71 4.06
CA ASP A 40 -1.92 -21.48 3.31
C ASP A 40 -1.14 -20.68 2.25
N PHE A 41 -1.10 -19.35 2.35
CA PHE A 41 -0.25 -18.52 1.49
C PHE A 41 1.18 -18.50 2.01
N LYS A 42 2.14 -18.89 1.14
CA LYS A 42 3.57 -18.95 1.46
C LYS A 42 4.30 -17.72 0.93
N TYR A 43 4.54 -16.76 1.81
CA TYR A 43 5.43 -15.64 1.53
C TYR A 43 6.20 -15.24 2.79
N MET A 44 7.29 -14.51 2.61
CA MET A 44 8.09 -13.97 3.71
C MET A 44 8.01 -12.43 3.68
N PRO A 45 7.54 -11.81 4.78
CA PRO A 45 7.60 -10.36 4.91
C PRO A 45 9.06 -9.92 5.06
N THR A 46 9.40 -8.82 4.42
CA THR A 46 10.71 -8.19 4.53
C THR A 46 10.57 -6.67 4.52
N GLN A 47 11.61 -5.99 4.98
CA GLN A 47 11.71 -4.55 4.88
C GLN A 47 12.84 -4.20 3.92
N THR A 48 12.62 -3.24 3.05
CA THR A 48 13.60 -2.75 2.10
C THR A 48 13.48 -1.24 1.92
N SER A 49 14.51 -0.59 1.44
CA SER A 49 14.43 0.81 1.02
C SER A 49 14.40 0.93 -0.50
N LEU A 50 13.95 2.07 -1.03
CA LEU A 50 14.00 2.33 -2.47
C LEU A 50 15.43 2.34 -3.04
N ALA A 51 16.44 2.49 -2.20
CA ALA A 51 17.85 2.40 -2.61
C ALA A 51 18.36 0.96 -2.68
N GLU A 52 17.91 0.09 -1.76
CA GLU A 52 18.38 -1.29 -1.59
C GLU A 52 17.52 -2.31 -2.33
N PHE A 53 16.30 -1.92 -2.68
CA PHE A 53 15.35 -2.77 -3.40
C PHE A 53 15.93 -3.17 -4.77
N SER A 54 15.87 -4.45 -5.09
CA SER A 54 16.40 -4.98 -6.34
C SER A 54 15.60 -4.60 -7.58
N TYR A 55 14.35 -4.19 -7.41
CA TYR A 55 13.38 -3.97 -8.50
C TYR A 55 13.16 -5.20 -9.39
N ASP A 56 13.41 -6.40 -8.85
CA ASP A 56 13.19 -7.67 -9.54
C ASP A 56 11.90 -8.33 -9.03
N PRO A 57 10.85 -8.39 -9.85
CA PRO A 57 9.57 -9.01 -9.45
C PRO A 57 9.65 -10.54 -9.31
N ALA A 58 10.68 -11.19 -9.84
CA ALA A 58 10.89 -12.62 -9.60
C ALA A 58 11.31 -12.91 -8.15
N LEU A 59 12.04 -11.98 -7.53
CA LEU A 59 12.43 -12.08 -6.12
C LEU A 59 11.36 -11.51 -5.19
N MET A 60 10.81 -10.36 -5.56
CA MET A 60 9.84 -9.62 -4.75
C MET A 60 8.67 -9.18 -5.65
N PRO A 61 7.64 -10.03 -5.83
CA PRO A 61 6.54 -9.76 -6.75
C PRO A 61 5.63 -8.61 -6.31
N ALA A 62 5.64 -8.27 -5.02
CA ALA A 62 4.86 -7.15 -4.52
C ALA A 62 5.60 -6.37 -3.44
N ILE A 63 5.37 -5.05 -3.41
CA ILE A 63 5.85 -4.14 -2.39
C ILE A 63 4.69 -3.34 -1.78
N LEU A 64 4.77 -3.09 -0.47
CA LEU A 64 3.87 -2.23 0.28
C LEU A 64 4.53 -0.87 0.51
N LEU A 65 3.89 0.17 0.05
CA LEU A 65 4.27 1.56 0.22
C LEU A 65 3.20 2.25 1.09
N GLY A 66 3.48 2.42 2.36
CA GLY A 66 2.55 3.06 3.31
C GLY A 66 3.03 4.41 3.80
N GLY A 67 2.13 5.30 4.16
CA GLY A 67 2.47 6.59 4.73
C GLY A 67 1.29 7.52 4.96
N VAL A 68 1.58 8.71 5.51
CA VAL A 68 0.59 9.77 5.77
C VAL A 68 0.90 11.07 5.02
N ARG A 69 2.12 11.24 4.50
CA ARG A 69 2.56 12.44 3.78
C ARG A 69 2.49 12.26 2.27
N GLU A 70 2.61 13.36 1.55
CA GLU A 70 2.68 13.33 0.10
C GLU A 70 3.82 12.44 -0.41
N VAL A 71 3.50 11.61 -1.38
CA VAL A 71 4.48 10.77 -2.08
C VAL A 71 5.26 11.63 -3.06
N LYS A 72 6.59 11.63 -2.92
CA LYS A 72 7.51 12.30 -3.85
C LYS A 72 8.69 11.40 -4.12
N PHE A 73 8.90 11.10 -5.39
CA PHE A 73 10.03 10.29 -5.84
C PHE A 73 10.96 11.10 -6.74
N THR A 74 12.24 10.76 -6.70
CA THR A 74 13.19 11.28 -7.68
C THR A 74 12.93 10.66 -9.06
N PRO A 75 13.32 11.32 -10.17
CA PRO A 75 13.16 10.75 -11.51
C PRO A 75 13.76 9.34 -11.66
N THR A 76 14.89 9.09 -11.01
CA THR A 76 15.53 7.77 -11.01
C THR A 76 14.65 6.71 -10.36
N VAL A 77 14.02 7.01 -9.22
CA VAL A 77 13.11 6.10 -8.53
C VAL A 77 11.85 5.88 -9.37
N ILE A 78 11.29 6.94 -9.97
CA ILE A 78 10.14 6.84 -10.88
C ILE A 78 10.42 5.84 -12.01
N ASN A 79 11.56 5.99 -12.69
CA ASN A 79 11.92 5.09 -13.80
C ASN A 79 12.09 3.63 -13.34
N LYS A 80 12.71 3.41 -12.18
CA LYS A 80 12.89 2.07 -11.62
C LYS A 80 11.56 1.42 -11.19
N LEU A 81 10.68 2.17 -10.52
CA LEU A 81 9.36 1.67 -10.12
C LEU A 81 8.48 1.40 -11.34
N ARG A 82 8.53 2.28 -12.36
CA ARG A 82 7.83 2.03 -13.61
C ARG A 82 8.29 0.71 -14.25
N GLN A 83 9.60 0.52 -14.39
CA GLN A 83 10.13 -0.72 -15.00
C GLN A 83 9.76 -1.95 -14.16
N TYR A 84 9.91 -1.89 -12.83
CA TYR A 84 9.49 -2.96 -11.93
C TYR A 84 8.03 -3.38 -12.14
N VAL A 85 7.12 -2.39 -12.27
CA VAL A 85 5.71 -2.68 -12.54
C VAL A 85 5.52 -3.26 -13.93
N LEU A 86 6.19 -2.75 -14.96
CA LEU A 86 6.10 -3.30 -16.32
C LEU A 86 6.61 -4.74 -16.40
N ASP A 87 7.65 -5.07 -15.65
CA ASP A 87 8.26 -6.41 -15.58
C ASP A 87 7.43 -7.43 -14.75
N GLY A 88 6.31 -7.00 -14.20
CA GLY A 88 5.39 -7.90 -13.50
C GLY A 88 5.21 -7.64 -12.01
N GLY A 89 5.94 -6.70 -11.44
CA GLY A 89 5.82 -6.29 -10.04
C GLY A 89 4.49 -5.59 -9.75
N MET A 90 4.09 -5.61 -8.48
CA MET A 90 2.91 -4.94 -7.98
C MET A 90 3.27 -3.99 -6.85
N ILE A 91 2.70 -2.80 -6.85
CA ILE A 91 2.82 -1.82 -5.77
C ILE A 91 1.47 -1.69 -5.08
N VAL A 92 1.45 -1.88 -3.76
CA VAL A 92 0.28 -1.64 -2.92
C VAL A 92 0.54 -0.37 -2.10
N CYS A 93 -0.27 0.65 -2.32
CA CYS A 93 -0.21 1.90 -1.57
C CYS A 93 -1.22 1.87 -0.44
N ASP A 94 -0.75 2.06 0.78
CA ASP A 94 -1.57 2.09 1.99
C ASP A 94 -1.60 3.51 2.56
N SER A 95 -2.74 4.19 2.45
CA SER A 95 -2.95 5.49 3.05
C SER A 95 -3.17 5.32 4.55
N VAL A 96 -2.07 5.25 5.30
CA VAL A 96 -2.07 5.00 6.73
C VAL A 96 -2.99 6.02 7.43
N TYR A 97 -3.86 5.55 8.30
CA TYR A 97 -4.94 6.33 8.95
C TYR A 97 -5.89 7.03 7.96
N GLY A 98 -5.97 6.59 6.71
CA GLY A 98 -6.82 7.22 5.70
C GLY A 98 -6.33 8.61 5.25
N SER A 99 -5.02 8.86 5.33
CA SER A 99 -4.44 10.16 4.96
C SER A 99 -4.80 10.59 3.54
N PRO A 100 -5.50 11.71 3.36
CA PRO A 100 -5.82 12.23 2.04
C PRO A 100 -4.58 12.68 1.26
N TRP A 101 -3.57 13.23 1.94
CA TRP A 101 -2.33 13.69 1.27
C TRP A 101 -1.55 12.53 0.65
N PHE A 102 -1.42 11.41 1.37
CA PHE A 102 -0.78 10.21 0.82
C PHE A 102 -1.62 9.62 -0.31
N TYR A 103 -2.93 9.49 -0.12
CA TYR A 103 -3.85 8.91 -1.09
C TYR A 103 -3.83 9.68 -2.42
N GLU A 104 -4.11 11.00 -2.38
CA GLU A 104 -4.20 11.83 -3.58
C GLU A 104 -2.86 11.94 -4.30
N SER A 105 -1.76 12.10 -3.56
CA SER A 105 -0.43 12.15 -4.16
C SER A 105 0.02 10.82 -4.75
N SER A 106 -0.38 9.71 -4.16
CA SER A 106 -0.12 8.37 -4.74
C SER A 106 -0.82 8.21 -6.09
N LEU A 107 -2.12 8.52 -6.16
CA LEU A 107 -2.86 8.48 -7.42
C LEU A 107 -2.17 9.34 -8.48
N LYS A 108 -1.83 10.58 -8.12
CA LYS A 108 -1.18 11.52 -9.05
C LYS A 108 0.17 11.01 -9.54
N VAL A 109 1.06 10.57 -8.64
CA VAL A 109 2.41 10.11 -9.00
C VAL A 109 2.36 8.91 -9.93
N PHE A 110 1.46 7.96 -9.69
CA PHE A 110 1.34 6.78 -10.55
C PHE A 110 0.56 7.05 -11.84
N ASP A 111 -0.41 7.98 -11.86
CA ASP A 111 -1.02 8.46 -13.11
C ASP A 111 0.02 9.15 -14.01
N ASP A 112 0.87 10.00 -13.43
CA ASP A 112 1.96 10.65 -14.15
C ASP A 112 3.03 9.64 -14.63
N MET A 113 3.26 8.58 -13.85
CA MET A 113 4.20 7.49 -14.17
C MET A 113 3.70 6.61 -15.32
N PHE A 114 2.39 6.40 -15.43
CA PHE A 114 1.74 5.54 -16.43
C PHE A 114 0.69 6.31 -17.24
N PRO A 115 1.09 7.27 -18.08
CA PRO A 115 0.15 8.12 -18.81
C PRO A 115 -0.75 7.34 -19.79
N GLU A 116 -0.35 6.13 -20.14
CA GLU A 116 -1.12 5.18 -20.96
C GLU A 116 -2.24 4.45 -20.21
N SER A 117 -2.27 4.57 -18.90
CA SER A 117 -3.22 3.89 -18.00
C SER A 117 -3.99 4.90 -17.13
N ARG A 118 -5.04 4.44 -16.46
CA ARG A 118 -5.81 5.26 -15.50
C ARG A 118 -6.25 4.41 -14.34
N PHE A 119 -6.29 5.01 -13.17
CA PHE A 119 -6.92 4.39 -12.01
C PHE A 119 -8.42 4.17 -12.24
N ARG A 120 -8.89 3.05 -11.71
CA ARG A 120 -10.31 2.70 -11.70
C ARG A 120 -10.66 2.15 -10.33
N VAL A 121 -11.79 2.58 -9.79
CA VAL A 121 -12.36 1.95 -8.60
C VAL A 121 -12.68 0.50 -8.93
N LEU A 122 -12.24 -0.42 -8.10
CA LEU A 122 -12.55 -1.84 -8.28
C LEU A 122 -14.04 -2.07 -7.95
N PRO A 123 -14.81 -2.66 -8.85
CA PRO A 123 -16.21 -2.95 -8.59
C PRO A 123 -16.35 -4.00 -7.48
N PRO A 124 -17.49 -4.04 -6.75
CA PRO A 124 -17.66 -4.94 -5.60
C PRO A 124 -17.55 -6.44 -5.91
N ASP A 125 -17.79 -6.82 -7.17
CA ASP A 125 -17.65 -8.19 -7.69
C ASP A 125 -16.24 -8.49 -8.23
N HIS A 126 -15.29 -7.58 -8.03
CA HIS A 126 -13.92 -7.78 -8.49
C HIS A 126 -13.27 -8.99 -7.80
N PRO A 127 -12.58 -9.88 -8.53
CA PRO A 127 -11.97 -11.10 -7.97
C PRO A 127 -11.06 -10.86 -6.76
N LEU A 128 -10.43 -9.70 -6.65
CA LEU A 128 -9.58 -9.35 -5.50
C LEU A 128 -10.32 -9.50 -4.17
N TYR A 129 -11.62 -9.22 -4.13
CA TYR A 129 -12.43 -9.31 -2.92
C TYR A 129 -12.91 -10.73 -2.59
N HIS A 130 -12.64 -11.70 -3.47
CA HIS A 130 -13.19 -13.07 -3.39
C HIS A 130 -12.13 -14.18 -3.43
N ILE A 131 -10.85 -13.86 -3.70
CA ILE A 131 -9.78 -14.86 -3.86
C ILE A 131 -9.52 -15.66 -2.60
N ALA A 132 -9.42 -15.00 -1.45
CA ALA A 132 -9.05 -15.64 -0.19
C ALA A 132 -10.26 -15.88 0.72
N THR A 133 -11.22 -14.99 0.65
CA THR A 133 -12.49 -15.02 1.39
C THR A 133 -13.43 -14.00 0.73
N ASP A 134 -14.73 -14.21 0.84
CA ASP A 134 -15.70 -13.25 0.33
C ASP A 134 -15.76 -12.03 1.24
N ILE A 135 -15.35 -10.87 0.71
CA ILE A 135 -15.38 -9.59 1.39
C ILE A 135 -16.52 -8.75 0.81
N GLU A 136 -17.71 -8.93 1.33
CA GLU A 136 -18.89 -8.16 0.90
C GLU A 136 -19.00 -6.80 1.60
N LYS A 137 -18.57 -6.75 2.86
CA LYS A 137 -18.66 -5.56 3.72
C LYS A 137 -17.41 -5.41 4.57
N VAL A 138 -17.03 -4.17 4.79
CA VAL A 138 -15.95 -3.77 5.69
C VAL A 138 -16.44 -2.70 6.65
N THR A 139 -15.77 -2.55 7.77
CA THR A 139 -16.02 -1.46 8.70
C THR A 139 -14.88 -0.47 8.59
N TYR A 140 -15.18 0.75 8.20
CA TYR A 140 -14.24 1.86 8.14
C TYR A 140 -14.30 2.64 9.45
N HIS A 141 -13.17 2.83 10.10
CA HIS A 141 -13.05 3.63 11.31
C HIS A 141 -12.49 5.01 10.97
N SER A 142 -13.18 6.06 11.41
CA SER A 142 -12.79 7.45 11.24
C SER A 142 -13.14 8.20 12.53
N GLY A 143 -12.32 8.05 13.56
CA GLY A 143 -12.46 8.80 14.81
C GLY A 143 -13.73 8.49 15.60
N GLY A 144 -14.10 7.22 15.80
CA GLY A 144 -15.29 6.83 16.56
C GLY A 144 -15.95 5.53 16.11
N GLU A 145 -17.29 5.45 16.16
CA GLU A 145 -18.03 4.28 15.69
C GLU A 145 -17.77 4.03 14.21
N GLY A 146 -17.43 2.78 13.87
CA GLY A 146 -17.09 2.40 12.51
C GLY A 146 -18.30 2.43 11.56
N GLU A 147 -18.13 2.97 10.37
CA GLU A 147 -19.12 2.95 9.32
C GLU A 147 -19.00 1.70 8.46
N LYS A 148 -20.11 0.96 8.27
CA LYS A 148 -20.14 -0.21 7.40
C LYS A 148 -20.27 0.21 5.95
N GLY A 149 -19.37 -0.29 5.10
CA GLY A 149 -19.40 0.00 3.67
C GLY A 149 -18.95 -1.19 2.83
N LYS A 150 -18.98 -1.00 1.51
CA LYS A 150 -18.38 -1.93 0.56
C LYS A 150 -16.85 -1.78 0.59
N PRO A 151 -16.09 -2.84 0.31
CA PRO A 151 -14.64 -2.71 0.16
C PRO A 151 -14.32 -1.71 -0.98
N PHE A 152 -13.25 -0.92 -0.78
CA PHE A 152 -12.89 0.13 -1.71
C PHE A 152 -11.38 0.12 -1.97
N PHE A 153 -11.01 -0.10 -3.22
CA PHE A 153 -9.66 0.07 -3.75
C PHE A 153 -9.71 0.73 -5.11
N GLU A 154 -8.64 1.42 -5.45
CA GLU A 154 -8.39 1.87 -6.81
C GLU A 154 -7.22 1.10 -7.40
N GLY A 155 -7.40 0.59 -8.62
CA GLY A 155 -6.41 -0.17 -9.35
C GLY A 155 -5.97 0.52 -10.63
N LEU A 156 -4.66 0.61 -10.86
CA LEU A 156 -4.08 1.00 -12.14
C LEU A 156 -3.69 -0.27 -12.88
N TYR A 157 -4.24 -0.44 -14.07
CA TYR A 157 -4.07 -1.65 -14.85
C TYR A 157 -2.93 -1.52 -15.85
N ILE A 158 -2.08 -2.54 -15.87
CA ILE A 158 -1.04 -2.75 -16.88
C ILE A 158 -1.43 -3.99 -17.68
N GLY A 159 -1.98 -3.77 -18.87
CA GLY A 159 -2.66 -4.83 -19.61
C GLY A 159 -3.89 -5.34 -18.86
N SER A 160 -3.93 -6.62 -18.55
CA SER A 160 -5.05 -7.28 -17.83
C SER A 160 -4.83 -7.38 -16.31
N ARG A 161 -3.67 -6.99 -15.77
CA ARG A 161 -3.36 -7.10 -14.35
C ARG A 161 -3.32 -5.74 -13.65
N ILE A 162 -3.57 -5.74 -12.36
CA ILE A 162 -3.33 -4.56 -11.51
C ILE A 162 -1.82 -4.45 -11.27
N GLY A 163 -1.23 -3.34 -11.70
CA GLY A 163 0.17 -3.00 -11.43
C GLY A 163 0.35 -2.15 -10.17
N VAL A 164 -0.61 -1.25 -9.91
CA VAL A 164 -0.64 -0.46 -8.69
C VAL A 164 -2.03 -0.55 -8.09
N LEU A 165 -2.10 -0.83 -6.79
CA LEU A 165 -3.33 -0.86 -6.00
C LEU A 165 -3.23 0.22 -4.93
N VAL A 166 -4.21 1.10 -4.84
CA VAL A 166 -4.23 2.16 -3.83
C VAL A 166 -5.41 1.97 -2.90
N SER A 167 -5.12 1.91 -1.60
CA SER A 167 -6.11 1.95 -0.54
C SER A 167 -6.28 3.37 -0.02
N LYS A 168 -7.50 3.87 -0.07
CA LYS A 168 -7.88 5.13 0.56
C LYS A 168 -7.87 5.04 2.09
N TYR A 169 -8.11 3.86 2.62
CA TYR A 169 -8.22 3.56 4.05
C TYR A 169 -7.00 2.75 4.52
N GLY A 170 -6.56 2.98 5.76
CA GLY A 170 -5.36 2.36 6.31
C GLY A 170 -5.50 0.84 6.50
N LEU A 171 -4.92 0.06 5.59
CA LEU A 171 -4.89 -1.41 5.67
C LEU A 171 -4.02 -1.88 6.84
N GLY A 172 -2.82 -1.32 6.95
CA GLY A 172 -1.86 -1.69 7.98
C GLY A 172 -2.39 -1.41 9.39
N CYS A 173 -3.14 -0.31 9.55
CA CYS A 173 -3.78 0.04 10.82
C CYS A 173 -4.84 -1.00 11.22
N GLY A 174 -5.69 -1.39 10.27
CA GLY A 174 -6.69 -2.44 10.50
C GLY A 174 -6.08 -3.78 10.87
N LEU A 175 -5.01 -4.19 10.18
CA LEU A 175 -4.26 -5.42 10.48
C LEU A 175 -3.57 -5.37 11.84
N ALA A 176 -2.98 -4.22 12.20
CA ALA A 176 -2.29 -4.04 13.47
C ALA A 176 -3.24 -3.83 14.67
N GLY A 177 -4.56 -3.80 14.45
CA GLY A 177 -5.55 -3.50 15.48
C GLY A 177 -5.52 -2.06 15.99
N LYS A 178 -4.85 -1.17 15.25
CA LYS A 178 -4.75 0.27 15.55
C LYS A 178 -5.85 1.02 14.82
N MET A 179 -7.01 1.10 15.45
CA MET A 179 -8.19 1.69 14.81
C MET A 179 -8.31 3.19 15.01
N ASP A 180 -7.60 3.78 16.01
CA ASP A 180 -7.63 5.21 16.32
C ASP A 180 -6.25 5.79 16.59
N ILE A 181 -5.97 6.96 15.97
CA ILE A 181 -4.78 7.78 16.29
C ILE A 181 -4.90 8.37 17.69
N PHE A 182 -6.11 8.64 18.16
CA PHE A 182 -6.38 9.40 19.37
C PHE A 182 -6.26 8.60 20.66
N ASP A 183 -6.25 7.27 20.59
CA ASP A 183 -6.03 6.42 21.77
C ASP A 183 -4.55 6.31 22.19
N GLN A 184 -3.64 7.02 21.51
CA GLN A 184 -2.19 6.98 21.76
C GLN A 184 -1.55 8.35 22.07
N LEU A 185 -2.34 9.40 22.22
CA LEU A 185 -1.94 10.71 22.71
C LEU A 185 -2.45 10.94 24.12
#